data_9f18d27060cdd3eb2afda547ff265487
#
_entry.id   9f18d27060cdd3eb2afda547ff265487
#
_cell.length_a   1.000
_cell.length_b   1.000
_cell.length_c   1.000
_cell.angle_alpha   90.00
_cell.angle_beta   90.00
_cell.angle_gamma   90.00
#
_symmetry.space_group_name_H-M   'P 1'
#
loop_
_entity.id
_entity.type
_entity.pdbx_description
1 polymer ?
#
loop_
_entity_poly.entity_id
_entity_poly.type
_entity_poly.pdbx_seq_one_letter_code
_entity_poly.pdbx_strand_id
1 'polypeptide(L)'
;MGWFYGCKLHIVMNQFGEIACSALSNGHLADIKMVERLVKEMEAKLYGDRGYISQELKSRLKEQGIDLITYHRKNMQAIQLSESDKYHLKQRNKIETLFSLLKGQYNLVTSKARSVHGFLGGIYASLCAYQLIHKNKPTIQIMKSSA
;
A
#
# COMPACT_ATOMS: atom_id res chain seq x y z
N MET A 1 7.63 18.63 -23.27
CA MET A 1 7.27 17.99 -21.99
C MET A 1 7.06 19.09 -20.98
N GLY A 2 5.83 19.26 -20.51
CA GLY A 2 5.51 20.25 -19.48
C GLY A 2 5.94 19.77 -18.11
N TRP A 3 6.45 20.67 -17.29
CA TRP A 3 6.71 20.42 -15.88
C TRP A 3 5.37 20.32 -15.15
N PHE A 4 5.12 19.20 -14.45
CA PHE A 4 3.98 19.14 -13.55
C PHE A 4 4.45 18.75 -12.15
N TYR A 5 3.91 19.44 -11.17
CA TYR A 5 4.12 19.10 -9.78
C TYR A 5 3.10 18.04 -9.40
N GLY A 6 3.60 16.84 -9.07
CA GLY A 6 2.76 15.74 -8.62
C GLY A 6 3.24 15.21 -7.28
N CYS A 7 2.30 14.87 -6.41
CA CYS A 7 2.56 14.09 -5.20
C CYS A 7 2.15 12.64 -5.45
N LYS A 8 2.93 11.72 -4.93
CA LYS A 8 2.57 10.30 -4.86
C LYS A 8 2.04 9.99 -3.48
N LEU A 9 0.90 9.31 -3.42
CA LEU A 9 0.35 8.77 -2.20
C LEU A 9 0.75 7.29 -2.09
N HIS A 10 1.45 6.96 -1.02
CA HIS A 10 1.84 5.60 -0.68
C HIS A 10 0.95 5.10 0.45
N ILE A 11 0.44 3.88 0.32
CA ILE A 11 -0.45 3.26 1.31
C ILE A 11 0.01 1.84 1.57
N VAL A 12 0.05 1.46 2.84
CA VAL A 12 0.11 0.06 3.27
C VAL A 12 -1.25 -0.30 3.84
N MET A 13 -1.80 -1.40 3.35
CA MET A 13 -3.10 -1.92 3.75
C MET A 13 -2.92 -3.27 4.42
N ASN A 14 -3.67 -3.51 5.50
CA ASN A 14 -3.69 -4.81 6.15
C ASN A 14 -4.59 -5.81 5.39
N GLN A 15 -4.57 -7.07 5.82
CA GLN A 15 -5.36 -8.15 5.23
C GLN A 15 -6.88 -7.93 5.30
N PHE A 16 -7.35 -7.07 6.21
CA PHE A 16 -8.77 -6.74 6.40
C PHE A 16 -9.24 -5.59 5.52
N GLY A 17 -8.34 -4.97 4.75
CA GLY A 17 -8.66 -3.83 3.89
C GLY A 17 -8.56 -2.48 4.59
N GLU A 18 -7.98 -2.41 5.78
CA GLU A 18 -7.77 -1.17 6.53
C GLU A 18 -6.43 -0.54 6.16
N ILE A 19 -6.37 0.78 6.18
CA ILE A 19 -5.12 1.52 5.97
C ILE A 19 -4.27 1.40 7.24
N ALA A 20 -3.16 0.70 7.16
CA ALA A 20 -2.21 0.55 8.26
C ALA A 20 -1.31 1.79 8.38
N CYS A 21 -0.79 2.28 7.26
CA CYS A 21 -0.05 3.53 7.21
C CYS A 21 -0.13 4.17 5.82
N SER A 22 0.13 5.47 5.75
CA SER A 22 0.18 6.21 4.51
C SER A 22 1.23 7.32 4.57
N ALA A 23 1.79 7.68 3.43
CA ALA A 23 2.70 8.81 3.29
C ALA A 23 2.58 9.46 1.92
N LEU A 24 2.94 10.74 1.85
CA LEU A 24 3.06 11.49 0.62
C LEU A 24 4.54 11.70 0.28
N SER A 25 4.86 11.60 -0.99
CA SER A 25 6.17 11.96 -1.52
C SER A 25 6.06 12.81 -2.77
N ASN A 26 7.18 13.43 -3.13
CA ASN A 26 7.28 14.10 -4.42
C ASN A 26 7.19 13.07 -5.56
N GLY A 27 6.61 13.45 -6.69
CA GLY A 27 6.42 12.59 -7.85
C GLY A 27 7.72 11.98 -8.41
N HIS A 28 8.86 12.63 -8.18
CA HIS A 28 10.18 12.16 -8.62
C HIS A 28 10.80 11.08 -7.71
N LEU A 29 10.30 10.92 -6.48
CA LEU A 29 10.85 9.94 -5.55
C LEU A 29 10.49 8.52 -6.00
N ALA A 30 11.48 7.63 -6.06
CA ALA A 30 11.23 6.23 -6.36
C ALA A 30 10.44 5.56 -5.22
N ASP A 31 9.43 4.77 -5.57
CA ASP A 31 8.53 4.14 -4.60
C ASP A 31 9.28 3.26 -3.59
N ILE A 32 10.35 2.59 -4.05
CA ILE A 32 11.23 1.77 -3.20
C ILE A 32 11.78 2.55 -2.00
N LYS A 33 12.16 3.82 -2.20
CA LYS A 33 12.74 4.65 -1.13
C LYS A 33 11.73 5.02 -0.03
N MET A 34 10.43 4.93 -0.35
CA MET A 34 9.36 5.23 0.60
C MET A 34 8.97 4.04 1.46
N VAL A 35 9.26 2.81 1.02
CA VAL A 35 8.83 1.60 1.74
C VAL A 35 9.39 1.57 3.14
N GLU A 36 10.71 1.73 3.31
CA GLU A 36 11.35 1.69 4.63
C GLU A 36 10.79 2.73 5.59
N ARG A 37 10.49 3.93 5.06
CA ARG A 37 9.93 5.02 5.86
C ARG A 37 8.49 4.72 6.29
N LEU A 38 7.71 4.07 5.42
CA LEU A 38 6.32 3.70 5.68
C LEU A 38 6.19 2.63 6.76
N VAL A 39 7.12 1.68 6.78
CA VAL A 39 7.00 0.46 7.61
C VAL A 39 7.94 0.45 8.81
N LYS A 40 8.60 1.57 9.11
CA LYS A 40 9.67 1.69 10.12
C LYS A 40 9.32 1.17 11.51
N GLU A 41 8.04 1.18 11.88
CA GLU A 41 7.55 0.74 13.20
C GLU A 41 6.68 -0.51 13.11
N MET A 42 6.78 -1.25 12.00
CA MET A 42 5.98 -2.46 11.79
C MET A 42 6.84 -3.70 11.92
N GLU A 43 6.31 -4.73 12.53
CA GLU A 43 6.84 -6.08 12.49
C GLU A 43 5.82 -6.95 11.76
N ALA A 44 6.06 -7.25 10.49
CA ALA A 44 5.09 -7.96 9.66
C ALA A 44 5.70 -8.52 8.37
N LYS A 45 4.94 -9.39 7.70
CA LYS A 45 5.17 -9.72 6.30
C LYS A 45 4.55 -8.63 5.42
N LEU A 46 5.34 -8.08 4.52
CA LEU A 46 4.91 -7.07 3.55
C LEU A 46 4.82 -7.70 2.15
N TYR A 47 3.66 -7.61 1.53
CA TYR A 47 3.41 -8.15 0.19
C TYR A 47 3.41 -7.03 -0.83
N GLY A 48 4.41 -7.02 -1.71
CA GLY A 48 4.63 -5.96 -2.69
C GLY A 48 4.50 -6.42 -4.14
N ASP A 49 4.42 -5.43 -5.04
CA ASP A 49 4.48 -5.68 -6.48
C ASP A 49 5.92 -5.98 -6.93
N ARG A 50 6.04 -6.48 -8.16
CA ARG A 50 7.33 -6.71 -8.83
C ARG A 50 8.21 -5.46 -8.93
N GLY A 51 7.63 -4.27 -8.86
CA GLY A 51 8.33 -3.00 -8.79
C GLY A 51 9.20 -2.83 -7.55
N TYR A 52 8.90 -3.57 -6.47
CA TYR A 52 9.63 -3.53 -5.22
C TYR A 52 10.72 -4.62 -5.11
N ILE A 53 11.04 -5.31 -6.20
CA ILE A 53 12.13 -6.31 -6.23
C ILE A 53 13.47 -5.58 -6.15
N SER A 54 14.04 -5.58 -4.94
CA SER A 54 15.39 -5.11 -4.64
C SER A 54 15.95 -5.96 -3.52
N GLN A 55 17.10 -6.58 -3.76
CA GLN A 55 17.78 -7.39 -2.74
C GLN A 55 18.24 -6.52 -1.57
N GLU A 56 18.74 -5.32 -1.88
CA GLU A 56 19.15 -4.34 -0.89
C GLU A 56 17.98 -3.92 0.02
N LEU A 57 16.83 -3.56 -0.56
CA LEU A 57 15.62 -3.25 0.21
C LEU A 57 15.18 -4.42 1.08
N LYS A 58 15.17 -5.63 0.52
CA LYS A 58 14.77 -6.85 1.22
C LYS A 58 15.66 -7.14 2.43
N SER A 59 16.99 -6.97 2.28
CA SER A 59 17.94 -7.15 3.38
C SER A 59 17.72 -6.13 4.48
N ARG A 60 17.60 -4.83 4.14
CA ARG A 60 17.35 -3.76 5.11
C ARG A 60 16.02 -3.91 5.85
N LEU A 61 14.96 -4.32 5.16
CA LEU A 61 13.67 -4.59 5.80
C LEU A 61 13.74 -5.79 6.73
N LYS A 62 14.49 -6.83 6.36
CA LYS A 62 14.68 -8.00 7.20
C LYS A 62 15.40 -7.68 8.50
N GLU A 63 16.39 -6.79 8.47
CA GLU A 63 17.07 -6.28 9.67
C GLU A 63 16.10 -5.54 10.61
N GLN A 64 15.03 -4.97 10.07
CA GLN A 64 13.96 -4.31 10.82
C GLN A 64 12.82 -5.25 11.23
N GLY A 65 12.96 -6.57 11.03
CA GLY A 65 11.92 -7.55 11.35
C GLY A 65 10.79 -7.66 10.32
N ILE A 66 11.00 -7.16 9.10
CA ILE A 66 10.00 -7.16 8.03
C ILE A 66 10.42 -8.09 6.90
N ASP A 67 9.58 -9.08 6.60
CA ASP A 67 9.76 -9.95 5.44
C ASP A 67 9.04 -9.38 4.22
N LEU A 68 9.80 -8.86 3.25
CA LEU A 68 9.24 -8.40 1.98
C LEU A 68 9.07 -9.56 1.00
N ILE A 69 7.83 -9.86 0.66
CA ILE A 69 7.43 -10.94 -0.25
C ILE A 69 6.89 -10.33 -1.54
N THR A 70 7.45 -10.72 -2.68
CA THR A 70 7.05 -10.26 -4.01
C THR A 70 6.98 -11.42 -4.97
N TYR A 71 6.26 -11.26 -6.09
CA TYR A 71 6.35 -12.22 -7.18
C TYR A 71 7.73 -12.19 -7.81
N HIS A 72 8.25 -13.36 -8.18
CA HIS A 72 9.51 -13.46 -8.92
C HIS A 72 9.36 -12.97 -10.36
N ARG A 73 10.45 -12.40 -10.92
CA ARG A 73 10.57 -12.21 -12.37
C ARG A 73 10.91 -13.54 -13.02
N LYS A 74 10.53 -13.74 -14.28
CA LYS A 74 10.79 -14.96 -15.04
C LYS A 74 12.26 -15.42 -15.05
N ASN A 75 13.20 -14.50 -14.86
CA ASN A 75 14.64 -14.73 -14.90
C ASN A 75 15.28 -14.88 -13.50
N MET A 76 14.50 -14.97 -12.43
CA MET A 76 15.02 -15.18 -11.07
C MET A 76 14.79 -16.63 -10.63
N GLN A 77 15.72 -17.17 -9.83
CA GLN A 77 15.51 -18.47 -9.20
C GLN A 77 14.18 -18.48 -8.44
N ALA A 78 13.37 -19.48 -8.73
CA ALA A 78 12.06 -19.64 -8.10
C ALA A 78 12.25 -19.99 -6.60
N ILE A 79 12.01 -19.02 -5.73
CA ILE A 79 11.88 -19.32 -4.31
C ILE A 79 10.48 -19.93 -4.12
N GLN A 80 10.41 -21.09 -3.51
CA GLN A 80 9.13 -21.72 -3.19
C GLN A 80 8.39 -20.85 -2.16
N LEU A 81 7.34 -20.17 -2.61
CA LEU A 81 6.44 -19.43 -1.74
C LEU A 81 5.48 -20.42 -1.05
N SER A 82 5.23 -20.20 0.24
CA SER A 82 4.19 -20.93 0.95
C SER A 82 2.81 -20.68 0.33
N GLU A 83 1.85 -21.58 0.51
CA GLU A 83 0.47 -21.38 0.01
C GLU A 83 -0.16 -20.13 0.64
N SER A 84 0.14 -19.85 1.90
CA SER A 84 -0.28 -18.62 2.57
C SER A 84 0.28 -17.37 1.89
N ASP A 85 1.57 -17.36 1.55
CA ASP A 85 2.18 -16.21 0.87
C ASP A 85 1.63 -16.02 -0.54
N LYS A 86 1.36 -17.09 -1.26
CA LYS A 86 0.68 -17.05 -2.56
C LYS A 86 -0.72 -16.45 -2.45
N TYR A 87 -1.47 -16.84 -1.42
CA TYR A 87 -2.80 -16.29 -1.15
C TYR A 87 -2.73 -14.78 -0.90
N HIS A 88 -1.86 -14.33 -0.01
CA HIS A 88 -1.72 -12.92 0.31
C HIS A 88 -1.22 -12.09 -0.88
N LEU A 89 -0.31 -12.62 -1.69
CA LEU A 89 0.10 -11.95 -2.93
C LEU A 89 -1.06 -11.77 -3.91
N LYS A 90 -1.99 -12.71 -4.01
CA LYS A 90 -3.22 -12.55 -4.80
C LYS A 90 -4.14 -11.46 -4.25
N GLN A 91 -4.22 -11.33 -2.90
CA GLN A 91 -5.03 -10.30 -2.25
C GLN A 91 -4.48 -8.87 -2.45
N ARG A 92 -3.28 -8.72 -2.97
CA ARG A 92 -2.68 -7.42 -3.30
C ARG A 92 -3.59 -6.52 -4.16
N ASN A 93 -4.42 -7.11 -5.02
CA ASN A 93 -5.36 -6.36 -5.86
C ASN A 93 -6.37 -5.53 -5.05
N LYS A 94 -6.55 -5.82 -3.75
CA LYS A 94 -7.37 -4.99 -2.86
C LYS A 94 -6.86 -3.55 -2.75
N ILE A 95 -5.55 -3.32 -2.91
CA ILE A 95 -4.99 -1.97 -2.91
C ILE A 95 -5.48 -1.16 -4.13
N GLU A 96 -5.65 -1.81 -5.26
CA GLU A 96 -6.18 -1.18 -6.47
C GLU A 96 -7.65 -0.80 -6.28
N THR A 97 -8.43 -1.66 -5.62
CA THR A 97 -9.81 -1.37 -5.22
C THR A 97 -9.87 -0.18 -4.25
N LEU A 98 -8.96 -0.15 -3.26
CA LEU A 98 -8.85 0.99 -2.35
C LEU A 98 -8.61 2.30 -3.12
N PHE A 99 -7.63 2.34 -4.01
CA PHE A 99 -7.36 3.54 -4.82
C PHE A 99 -8.54 3.92 -5.73
N SER A 100 -9.25 2.95 -6.29
CA SER A 100 -10.46 3.19 -7.07
C SER A 100 -11.55 3.85 -6.22
N LEU A 101 -11.78 3.36 -5.01
CA LEU A 101 -12.74 3.96 -4.07
C LEU A 101 -12.34 5.37 -3.65
N LEU A 102 -11.06 5.55 -3.28
CA LEU A 102 -10.54 6.88 -2.91
C LEU A 102 -10.73 7.91 -4.04
N LYS A 103 -10.47 7.51 -5.27
CA LYS A 103 -10.63 8.37 -6.44
C LYS A 103 -12.10 8.63 -6.80
N GLY A 104 -12.94 7.59 -6.77
CA GLY A 104 -14.32 7.67 -7.20
C GLY A 104 -15.27 8.21 -6.12
N GLN A 105 -15.29 7.59 -4.95
CA GLN A 105 -16.25 7.94 -3.90
C GLN A 105 -15.76 9.04 -2.95
N TYR A 106 -14.46 9.13 -2.73
CA TYR A 106 -13.87 10.05 -1.74
C TYR A 106 -13.14 11.25 -2.38
N ASN A 107 -13.29 11.46 -3.68
CA ASN A 107 -12.77 12.62 -4.43
C ASN A 107 -11.26 12.88 -4.25
N LEU A 108 -10.45 11.86 -4.04
CA LEU A 108 -9.02 12.01 -3.82
C LEU A 108 -8.29 12.78 -4.93
N VAL A 109 -8.77 12.69 -6.17
CA VAL A 109 -8.11 13.26 -7.37
C VAL A 109 -8.64 14.64 -7.74
N THR A 110 -9.83 15.00 -7.28
CA THR A 110 -10.50 16.24 -7.67
C THR A 110 -10.20 17.37 -6.70
N SER A 111 -8.92 17.59 -6.40
CA SER A 111 -8.56 18.71 -5.54
C SER A 111 -8.71 20.03 -6.29
N LYS A 112 -9.72 20.81 -5.95
CA LYS A 112 -9.85 22.25 -6.30
C LYS A 112 -9.15 23.14 -5.27
N ALA A 113 -8.23 22.56 -4.49
CA ALA A 113 -7.55 23.27 -3.41
C ALA A 113 -6.66 24.39 -3.98
N ARG A 114 -6.82 25.57 -3.44
CA ARG A 114 -6.02 26.77 -3.78
C ARG A 114 -4.79 26.94 -2.89
N SER A 115 -4.57 26.02 -1.96
CA SER A 115 -3.44 26.03 -1.02
C SER A 115 -2.95 24.62 -0.74
N VAL A 116 -1.69 24.51 -0.32
CA VAL A 116 -1.09 23.23 0.10
C VAL A 116 -1.86 22.61 1.27
N HIS A 117 -2.26 23.42 2.25
CA HIS A 117 -3.03 22.95 3.41
C HIS A 117 -4.39 22.39 2.99
N GLY A 118 -5.10 23.06 2.08
CA GLY A 118 -6.37 22.56 1.55
C GLY A 118 -6.20 21.27 0.76
N PHE A 119 -5.11 21.14 -0.01
CA PHE A 119 -4.79 19.92 -0.74
C PHE A 119 -4.52 18.74 0.21
N LEU A 120 -3.66 18.94 1.21
CA LEU A 120 -3.36 17.92 2.22
C LEU A 120 -4.60 17.56 3.04
N GLY A 121 -5.38 18.56 3.45
CA GLY A 121 -6.64 18.36 4.16
C GLY A 121 -7.63 17.48 3.38
N GLY A 122 -7.75 17.70 2.07
CA GLY A 122 -8.58 16.87 1.19
C GLY A 122 -8.11 15.41 1.13
N ILE A 123 -6.80 15.18 1.04
CA ILE A 123 -6.24 13.81 1.05
C ILE A 123 -6.53 13.12 2.39
N TYR A 124 -6.22 13.77 3.52
CA TYR A 124 -6.47 13.19 4.84
C TYR A 124 -7.96 12.93 5.09
N ALA A 125 -8.83 13.85 4.67
CA ALA A 125 -10.28 13.66 4.77
C ALA A 125 -10.74 12.41 3.98
N SER A 126 -10.23 12.21 2.77
CA SER A 126 -10.54 11.03 1.95
C SER A 126 -10.08 9.72 2.62
N LEU A 127 -8.86 9.70 3.17
CA LEU A 127 -8.32 8.54 3.88
C LEU A 127 -9.11 8.24 5.16
N CYS A 128 -9.44 9.27 5.94
CA CYS A 128 -10.25 9.12 7.16
C CYS A 128 -11.66 8.62 6.84
N ALA A 129 -12.31 9.16 5.83
CA ALA A 129 -13.64 8.73 5.40
C ALA A 129 -13.64 7.24 4.99
N TYR A 130 -12.65 6.83 4.19
CA TYR A 130 -12.46 5.42 3.86
C TYR A 130 -12.31 4.56 5.12
N GLN A 131 -11.40 4.93 6.01
CA GLN A 131 -11.08 4.16 7.21
C GLN A 131 -12.29 4.01 8.14
N LEU A 132 -13.05 5.08 8.36
CA LEU A 132 -14.24 5.07 9.21
C LEU A 132 -15.33 4.15 8.65
N ILE A 133 -15.56 4.19 7.34
CA ILE A 133 -16.61 3.40 6.69
C ILE A 133 -16.21 1.93 6.59
N HIS A 134 -14.94 1.64 6.29
CA HIS A 134 -14.48 0.26 6.05
C HIS A 134 -14.10 -0.49 7.33
N LYS A 135 -13.74 0.21 8.41
CA LYS A 135 -13.47 -0.42 9.71
C LYS A 135 -14.67 -1.20 10.26
N ASN A 136 -15.87 -0.80 9.93
CA ASN A 136 -17.11 -1.40 10.44
C ASN A 136 -17.73 -2.44 9.50
N LYS A 137 -17.12 -2.74 8.36
CA LYS A 137 -17.64 -3.81 7.48
C LYS A 137 -17.04 -5.14 7.92
N PRO A 138 -17.88 -6.13 8.25
CA PRO A 138 -17.42 -7.46 8.63
C PRO A 138 -16.93 -8.24 7.40
N THR A 139 -15.84 -7.81 6.81
CA THR A 139 -15.10 -8.62 5.81
C THR A 139 -14.50 -9.87 6.46
N ILE A 140 -14.64 -9.98 7.78
CA ILE A 140 -14.07 -11.01 8.63
C ILE A 140 -14.86 -12.32 8.58
N GLN A 141 -16.12 -12.30 8.12
CA GLN A 141 -16.95 -13.51 8.14
C GLN A 141 -16.60 -14.55 7.09
N ILE A 142 -15.78 -14.22 6.09
CA ILE A 142 -15.39 -15.17 5.04
C ILE A 142 -14.26 -16.12 5.49
N MET A 143 -13.59 -15.84 6.60
CA MET A 143 -12.49 -16.67 7.11
C MET A 143 -12.88 -17.60 8.26
N LYS A 144 -14.14 -17.74 8.60
CA LYS A 144 -14.60 -18.62 9.69
C LYS A 144 -15.07 -20.00 9.26
N SER A 145 -14.87 -20.41 8.04
CA SER A 145 -15.20 -21.77 7.64
C SER A 145 -13.95 -22.52 7.25
N SER A 146 -13.30 -23.09 8.22
CA SER A 146 -12.62 -24.40 8.10
C SER A 146 -12.12 -24.74 9.50
N ALA A 147 -12.99 -25.24 10.31
CA ALA A 147 -12.59 -26.22 11.27
C ALA A 147 -12.45 -27.56 10.57
#